data_d5f831464ea41af958717c079d5432d6
#
_entry.id   d5f831464ea41af958717c079d5432d6
#
_cell.length_a   1.000
_cell.length_b   1.000
_cell.length_c   1.000
_cell.angle_alpha   90.00
_cell.angle_beta   90.00
_cell.angle_gamma   90.00
#
_symmetry.space_group_name_H-M   'P 1'
#
loop_
_entity.id
_entity.type
_entity.pdbx_description
1 polymer ?
#
loop_
_entity_poly.entity_id
_entity_poly.type
_entity_poly.pdbx_seq_one_letter_code
_entity_poly.pdbx_strand_id
1 'polypeptide(L)'
;MVMKTNPLFNSRSRTIRKGEGRVEVMVGLRSERTLALVMVHVMVLGMSAGCLGALDNTVDPRATLEAFPTLIQEGEMVTLDARKSSPVEGIITKYEWDFGDGTTAETVIGYTSHAYLSYGQYTVRITITNDQGGTDDALVTIVVNGAPQLNISMPTTVRAGDAALLDASASYDPEGSPLNFAWDLNTLEDSDGDGDPSNDPDATTETVLLDTSSSGYIYGSLRVDDGAGAVAVESFELNVTTRTFRVTWITETYEVSWDEYLDQGDSWSGNMTPGDIGRVLSFNAVLELDQDVAPPHDNLTLSLNIV
;
A
#
# COMPACT_ATOMS: atom_id res chain seq x y z
N MET A 1 26.05 -18.36 30.71
CA MET A 1 25.39 -19.22 31.69
C MET A 1 24.18 -19.84 31.04
N VAL A 2 24.35 -21.12 30.72
CA VAL A 2 23.40 -22.21 30.42
C VAL A 2 22.12 -21.92 29.62
N MET A 3 22.18 -22.37 28.37
CA MET A 3 21.02 -22.79 27.55
C MET A 3 20.33 -24.00 28.18
N LYS A 4 19.00 -24.05 28.13
CA LYS A 4 18.22 -25.29 28.22
C LYS A 4 17.26 -25.38 27.04
N THR A 5 17.55 -26.34 26.20
CA THR A 5 16.71 -26.88 25.13
C THR A 5 15.56 -27.67 25.73
N ASN A 6 14.39 -27.58 25.12
CA ASN A 6 13.24 -28.39 25.48
C ASN A 6 12.83 -29.30 24.31
N PRO A 7 12.47 -30.56 24.55
CA PRO A 7 12.28 -31.54 23.52
C PRO A 7 10.81 -31.79 23.15
N LEU A 8 10.63 -32.08 21.86
CA LEU A 8 9.73 -33.07 21.24
C LEU A 8 8.30 -33.24 21.77
N PHE A 9 7.37 -32.73 21.00
CA PHE A 9 5.97 -33.18 21.06
C PHE A 9 5.76 -34.37 20.11
N ASN A 10 5.48 -35.52 20.71
CA ASN A 10 5.19 -36.77 20.06
C ASN A 10 3.67 -36.86 19.78
N SER A 11 3.26 -36.76 18.54
CA SER A 11 1.86 -36.95 18.14
C SER A 11 1.53 -38.43 18.03
N ARG A 12 0.76 -38.93 18.98
CA ARG A 12 0.13 -40.28 18.87
C ARG A 12 -1.14 -40.16 17.97
N SER A 13 -1.07 -40.78 16.83
CA SER A 13 -2.24 -41.08 16.00
C SER A 13 -3.12 -42.12 16.70
N ARG A 14 -4.37 -41.78 17.01
CA ARG A 14 -5.39 -42.74 17.38
C ARG A 14 -6.14 -43.20 16.12
N THR A 15 -5.89 -44.42 15.74
CA THR A 15 -6.72 -45.15 14.73
C THR A 15 -8.05 -45.49 15.37
N ILE A 16 -9.14 -44.90 14.88
CA ILE A 16 -10.49 -45.35 15.16
C ILE A 16 -10.89 -46.34 14.07
N ARG A 17 -10.98 -47.61 14.43
CA ARG A 17 -11.62 -48.63 13.59
C ARG A 17 -13.13 -48.40 13.65
N LYS A 18 -13.73 -48.09 12.51
CA LYS A 18 -15.18 -48.12 12.33
C LYS A 18 -15.52 -49.38 11.54
N GLY A 19 -16.44 -50.18 12.11
CA GLY A 19 -16.79 -51.48 11.64
C GLY A 19 -17.43 -51.48 10.25
N GLU A 20 -17.06 -52.45 9.44
CA GLU A 20 -17.63 -52.79 8.16
C GLU A 20 -19.01 -53.42 8.38
N GLY A 21 -20.05 -52.68 8.00
CA GLY A 21 -21.36 -53.27 7.72
C GLY A 21 -21.48 -53.48 6.24
N ARG A 22 -21.18 -54.69 5.79
CA ARG A 22 -21.38 -55.13 4.42
C ARG A 22 -22.85 -55.43 4.21
N VAL A 23 -23.58 -54.60 3.50
CA VAL A 23 -24.92 -54.92 2.98
C VAL A 23 -24.73 -55.45 1.57
N GLU A 24 -24.83 -56.78 1.43
CA GLU A 24 -24.94 -57.40 0.12
C GLU A 24 -26.38 -57.26 -0.39
N VAL A 25 -26.58 -56.41 -1.38
CA VAL A 25 -27.82 -56.40 -2.16
C VAL A 25 -27.62 -57.33 -3.31
N MET A 26 -28.19 -58.56 -3.19
CA MET A 26 -28.33 -59.46 -4.31
C MET A 26 -29.39 -58.93 -5.28
N VAL A 27 -28.94 -58.27 -6.34
CA VAL A 27 -29.77 -58.02 -7.52
C VAL A 27 -29.68 -59.22 -8.42
N GLY A 28 -30.75 -60.02 -8.45
CA GLY A 28 -30.86 -61.18 -9.32
C GLY A 28 -30.82 -60.73 -10.76
N LEU A 29 -29.73 -61.10 -11.46
CA LEU A 29 -29.59 -61.00 -12.90
C LEU A 29 -30.49 -61.98 -13.56
N ARG A 30 -31.68 -61.59 -13.99
CA ARG A 30 -32.49 -62.29 -14.97
C ARG A 30 -32.32 -61.64 -16.33
N SER A 31 -31.65 -62.39 -17.21
CA SER A 31 -31.66 -62.23 -18.65
C SER A 31 -31.02 -60.98 -19.25
N GLU A 32 -29.68 -61.04 -19.43
CA GLU A 32 -28.93 -60.11 -20.26
C GLU A 32 -29.42 -59.94 -21.69
N ARG A 33 -30.17 -60.94 -22.20
CA ARG A 33 -30.71 -60.94 -23.59
C ARG A 33 -31.90 -59.99 -23.75
N THR A 34 -32.71 -59.78 -22.71
CA THR A 34 -33.86 -58.84 -22.76
C THR A 34 -33.41 -57.39 -22.57
N LEU A 35 -32.38 -57.14 -21.78
CA LEU A 35 -31.86 -55.79 -21.59
C LEU A 35 -31.14 -55.30 -22.85
N ALA A 36 -30.36 -56.15 -23.52
CA ALA A 36 -29.71 -55.84 -24.79
C ALA A 36 -30.72 -55.54 -25.92
N LEU A 37 -31.85 -56.27 -25.99
CA LEU A 37 -32.87 -56.02 -26.99
C LEU A 37 -33.64 -54.71 -26.75
N VAL A 38 -33.86 -54.31 -25.48
CA VAL A 38 -34.49 -53.04 -25.14
C VAL A 38 -33.53 -51.88 -25.42
N MET A 39 -32.24 -52.02 -25.12
CA MET A 39 -31.22 -51.03 -25.44
C MET A 39 -31.04 -50.77 -26.93
N VAL A 40 -31.06 -51.86 -27.74
CA VAL A 40 -30.96 -51.73 -29.20
C VAL A 40 -32.25 -51.11 -29.79
N HIS A 41 -33.43 -51.40 -29.25
CA HIS A 41 -34.69 -50.80 -29.70
C HIS A 41 -34.76 -49.28 -29.30
N VAL A 42 -34.23 -48.87 -28.10
CA VAL A 42 -34.18 -47.50 -27.71
C VAL A 42 -33.14 -46.73 -28.54
N MET A 43 -32.00 -47.34 -28.90
CA MET A 43 -31.03 -46.72 -29.82
C MET A 43 -31.56 -46.59 -31.24
N VAL A 44 -32.29 -47.58 -31.76
CA VAL A 44 -32.86 -47.50 -33.11
C VAL A 44 -34.04 -46.53 -33.20
N LEU A 45 -34.86 -46.41 -32.14
CA LEU A 45 -35.88 -45.36 -32.05
C LEU A 45 -35.29 -43.94 -31.79
N GLY A 46 -34.13 -43.85 -31.12
CA GLY A 46 -33.40 -42.58 -30.95
C GLY A 46 -32.74 -42.08 -32.25
N MET A 47 -32.34 -42.98 -33.15
CA MET A 47 -31.76 -42.59 -34.44
C MET A 47 -32.80 -42.19 -35.49
N SER A 48 -34.07 -42.57 -35.32
CA SER A 48 -35.13 -42.15 -36.25
C SER A 48 -35.86 -40.87 -35.86
N ALA A 49 -35.63 -40.37 -34.64
CA ALA A 49 -36.17 -39.09 -34.20
C ALA A 49 -35.20 -37.90 -34.47
N GLY A 50 -33.97 -38.19 -34.92
CA GLY A 50 -32.93 -37.18 -35.12
C GLY A 50 -32.77 -36.62 -36.53
N CYS A 51 -33.66 -36.96 -37.48
CA CYS A 51 -33.50 -36.51 -38.86
C CYS A 51 -34.80 -36.01 -39.52
N LEU A 52 -35.58 -35.25 -38.75
CA LEU A 52 -36.60 -34.34 -39.29
C LEU A 52 -36.33 -32.93 -38.73
N GLY A 53 -35.06 -32.54 -38.63
CA GLY A 53 -34.73 -31.12 -38.68
C GLY A 53 -35.13 -30.67 -40.09
N ALA A 54 -36.14 -29.83 -40.21
CA ALA A 54 -36.33 -29.03 -41.40
C ALA A 54 -34.93 -28.57 -41.83
N LEU A 55 -34.60 -28.72 -43.10
CA LEU A 55 -33.47 -28.01 -43.69
C LEU A 55 -33.84 -26.53 -43.56
N ASP A 56 -33.51 -25.97 -42.39
CA ASP A 56 -33.61 -24.56 -42.17
C ASP A 56 -32.56 -23.94 -43.08
N ASN A 57 -33.03 -23.45 -44.23
CA ASN A 57 -32.19 -22.85 -45.25
C ASN A 57 -31.88 -21.39 -44.89
N THR A 58 -31.88 -21.10 -43.58
CA THR A 58 -31.50 -19.78 -43.08
C THR A 58 -30.01 -19.55 -43.31
N VAL A 59 -29.69 -18.46 -43.97
CA VAL A 59 -28.30 -18.03 -44.14
C VAL A 59 -27.97 -17.16 -42.96
N ASP A 60 -27.01 -17.59 -42.14
CA ASP A 60 -26.60 -16.84 -40.97
C ASP A 60 -25.88 -15.54 -41.37
N PRO A 61 -26.15 -14.45 -40.67
CA PRO A 61 -25.43 -13.22 -40.87
C PRO A 61 -23.98 -13.34 -40.39
N ARG A 62 -23.16 -12.29 -40.57
CA ARG A 62 -21.82 -12.15 -40.00
C ARG A 62 -21.78 -10.97 -39.08
N ALA A 63 -21.58 -11.22 -37.79
CA ALA A 63 -21.41 -10.21 -36.77
C ALA A 63 -20.01 -9.61 -36.82
N THR A 64 -19.93 -8.31 -36.62
CA THR A 64 -18.70 -7.56 -36.39
C THR A 64 -18.96 -6.56 -35.30
N LEU A 65 -18.08 -6.46 -34.33
CA LEU A 65 -18.19 -5.52 -33.21
C LEU A 65 -16.87 -4.78 -33.03
N GLU A 66 -16.94 -3.47 -33.03
CA GLU A 66 -15.83 -2.57 -32.68
C GLU A 66 -16.24 -1.74 -31.46
N ALA A 67 -15.26 -1.42 -30.62
CA ALA A 67 -15.44 -0.56 -29.47
C ALA A 67 -14.38 0.54 -29.44
N PHE A 68 -14.77 1.73 -28.98
CA PHE A 68 -13.84 2.84 -28.82
C PHE A 68 -14.30 3.82 -27.75
N PRO A 69 -13.38 4.17 -26.81
CA PRO A 69 -12.12 3.52 -26.53
C PRO A 69 -12.31 2.14 -25.90
N THR A 70 -11.29 1.28 -25.85
CA THR A 70 -11.34 -0.05 -25.20
C THR A 70 -10.74 -0.05 -23.80
N LEU A 71 -10.07 1.04 -23.42
CA LEU A 71 -9.64 1.37 -22.06
C LEU A 71 -10.33 2.68 -21.66
N ILE A 72 -11.10 2.65 -20.59
CA ILE A 72 -11.88 3.79 -20.06
C ILE A 72 -11.71 3.86 -18.54
N GLN A 73 -12.06 5.01 -17.95
CA GLN A 73 -12.18 5.17 -16.50
C GLN A 73 -13.60 4.80 -16.04
N GLU A 74 -13.75 4.51 -14.73
CA GLU A 74 -15.09 4.31 -14.16
C GLU A 74 -16.03 5.47 -14.51
N GLY A 75 -17.25 5.15 -14.99
CA GLY A 75 -18.25 6.12 -15.38
C GLY A 75 -18.06 6.74 -16.76
N GLU A 76 -16.95 6.51 -17.45
CA GLU A 76 -16.77 6.94 -18.83
C GLU A 76 -17.56 6.09 -19.82
N MET A 77 -17.87 6.69 -20.97
CA MET A 77 -18.67 6.03 -22.00
C MET A 77 -17.79 5.38 -23.06
N VAL A 78 -18.09 4.10 -23.35
CA VAL A 78 -17.58 3.41 -24.54
C VAL A 78 -18.62 3.47 -25.66
N THR A 79 -18.18 3.66 -26.87
CA THR A 79 -18.99 3.56 -28.09
C THR A 79 -18.83 2.17 -28.69
N LEU A 80 -19.94 1.52 -29.03
CA LEU A 80 -20.01 0.19 -29.60
C LEU A 80 -20.62 0.25 -31.00
N ASP A 81 -19.89 -0.26 -31.98
CA ASP A 81 -20.25 -0.17 -33.39
C ASP A 81 -20.26 -1.56 -34.06
N ALA A 82 -21.44 -2.03 -34.39
CA ALA A 82 -21.68 -3.26 -35.13
C ALA A 82 -22.19 -3.01 -36.55
N ARG A 83 -22.13 -1.77 -37.08
CA ARG A 83 -22.63 -1.42 -38.42
C ARG A 83 -21.88 -2.06 -39.59
N LYS A 84 -20.67 -2.62 -39.30
CA LYS A 84 -19.90 -3.42 -40.27
C LYS A 84 -20.40 -4.85 -40.38
N SER A 85 -21.38 -5.27 -39.56
CA SER A 85 -22.01 -6.58 -39.67
C SER A 85 -22.72 -6.74 -41.00
N SER A 86 -22.74 -7.94 -41.53
CA SER A 86 -23.37 -8.26 -42.82
C SER A 86 -24.52 -9.24 -42.64
N PRO A 87 -25.72 -9.00 -43.19
CA PRO A 87 -26.79 -9.99 -43.19
C PRO A 87 -26.52 -11.22 -44.08
N VAL A 88 -25.45 -11.18 -44.92
CA VAL A 88 -25.13 -12.10 -45.99
C VAL A 88 -26.23 -12.11 -47.06
N GLU A 89 -27.49 -12.38 -46.69
CA GLU A 89 -28.70 -12.23 -47.49
C GLU A 89 -29.76 -11.44 -46.69
N GLY A 90 -30.59 -10.66 -47.35
CA GLY A 90 -31.64 -9.86 -46.71
C GLY A 90 -31.14 -8.61 -45.95
N ILE A 91 -31.68 -8.39 -44.77
CA ILE A 91 -31.36 -7.28 -43.91
C ILE A 91 -31.18 -7.73 -42.45
N ILE A 92 -30.34 -7.06 -41.65
CA ILE A 92 -30.29 -7.20 -40.19
C ILE A 92 -31.53 -6.49 -39.60
N THR A 93 -32.32 -7.22 -38.83
CA THR A 93 -33.56 -6.73 -38.23
C THR A 93 -33.41 -6.36 -36.76
N LYS A 94 -32.39 -6.99 -36.07
CA LYS A 94 -32.21 -6.80 -34.64
C LYS A 94 -30.72 -6.87 -34.25
N TYR A 95 -30.33 -6.05 -33.27
CA TYR A 95 -29.07 -6.03 -32.58
C TYR A 95 -29.33 -6.16 -31.08
N GLU A 96 -28.91 -7.26 -30.47
CA GLU A 96 -29.02 -7.53 -29.02
C GLU A 96 -27.64 -7.36 -28.37
N TRP A 97 -27.55 -6.43 -27.44
CA TRP A 97 -26.32 -6.10 -26.74
C TRP A 97 -26.35 -6.69 -25.34
N ASP A 98 -25.31 -7.42 -24.98
CA ASP A 98 -24.98 -7.81 -23.62
C ASP A 98 -23.65 -7.12 -23.27
N PHE A 99 -23.68 -6.20 -22.31
CA PHE A 99 -22.51 -5.39 -21.99
C PHE A 99 -21.53 -6.11 -21.04
N GLY A 100 -21.91 -7.30 -20.54
CA GLY A 100 -21.04 -8.10 -19.66
C GLY A 100 -21.04 -7.67 -18.19
N ASP A 101 -21.77 -6.61 -17.84
CA ASP A 101 -21.99 -6.11 -16.47
C ASP A 101 -23.36 -6.52 -15.90
N GLY A 102 -24.09 -7.41 -16.62
CA GLY A 102 -25.45 -7.83 -16.29
C GLY A 102 -26.54 -6.95 -16.89
N THR A 103 -26.19 -5.91 -17.62
CA THR A 103 -27.14 -5.06 -18.37
C THR A 103 -27.15 -5.44 -19.83
N THR A 104 -28.30 -5.23 -20.48
CA THR A 104 -28.52 -5.53 -21.89
C THR A 104 -29.30 -4.44 -22.57
N ALA A 105 -29.20 -4.36 -23.91
CA ALA A 105 -30.02 -3.46 -24.73
C ALA A 105 -30.40 -4.12 -26.04
N GLU A 106 -31.43 -3.59 -26.71
CA GLU A 106 -31.84 -3.99 -28.05
C GLU A 106 -31.95 -2.75 -28.93
N THR A 107 -31.40 -2.82 -30.12
CA THR A 107 -31.49 -1.71 -31.10
C THR A 107 -31.82 -2.26 -32.50
N VAL A 108 -32.33 -1.36 -33.36
CA VAL A 108 -32.55 -1.64 -34.80
C VAL A 108 -31.40 -1.08 -35.64
N ILE A 109 -30.50 -0.33 -35.03
CA ILE A 109 -29.27 0.17 -35.63
C ILE A 109 -28.07 -0.43 -34.91
N GLY A 110 -27.05 -0.82 -35.65
CA GLY A 110 -25.85 -1.45 -35.11
C GLY A 110 -24.92 -0.47 -34.40
N TYR A 111 -25.46 0.37 -33.52
CA TYR A 111 -24.67 1.39 -32.81
C TYR A 111 -25.29 1.72 -31.45
N THR A 112 -24.46 1.74 -30.40
CA THR A 112 -24.89 2.14 -29.07
C THR A 112 -23.70 2.68 -28.27
N SER A 113 -23.94 3.18 -27.07
CA SER A 113 -22.91 3.50 -26.10
C SER A 113 -23.30 2.98 -24.73
N HIS A 114 -22.29 2.67 -23.89
CA HIS A 114 -22.50 2.18 -22.54
C HIS A 114 -21.45 2.78 -21.61
N ALA A 115 -21.79 2.94 -20.31
CA ALA A 115 -20.88 3.39 -19.26
C ALA A 115 -20.84 2.34 -18.16
N TYR A 116 -19.63 1.95 -17.75
CA TYR A 116 -19.42 1.01 -16.66
C TYR A 116 -19.16 1.77 -15.35
N LEU A 117 -19.88 1.40 -14.30
CA LEU A 117 -19.81 2.06 -12.99
C LEU A 117 -18.82 1.40 -12.00
N SER A 118 -18.15 0.36 -12.43
CA SER A 118 -17.14 -0.34 -11.62
C SER A 118 -15.97 -0.74 -12.49
N TYR A 119 -14.79 -0.69 -11.90
CA TYR A 119 -13.58 -1.16 -12.56
C TYR A 119 -13.61 -2.67 -12.87
N GLY A 120 -12.84 -3.09 -13.85
CA GLY A 120 -12.72 -4.48 -14.22
C GLY A 120 -12.69 -4.70 -15.72
N GLN A 121 -12.69 -5.98 -16.12
CA GLN A 121 -12.70 -6.38 -17.50
C GLN A 121 -14.09 -6.91 -17.89
N TYR A 122 -14.69 -6.29 -18.90
CA TYR A 122 -16.02 -6.63 -19.40
C TYR A 122 -15.93 -7.17 -20.82
N THR A 123 -16.64 -8.26 -21.07
CA THR A 123 -16.78 -8.81 -22.43
C THR A 123 -18.14 -8.44 -22.97
N VAL A 124 -18.16 -7.51 -23.90
CA VAL A 124 -19.37 -7.11 -24.61
C VAL A 124 -19.66 -8.14 -25.70
N ARG A 125 -20.90 -8.61 -25.74
CA ARG A 125 -21.41 -9.47 -26.81
C ARG A 125 -22.48 -8.72 -27.59
N ILE A 126 -22.39 -8.80 -28.91
CA ILE A 126 -23.48 -8.45 -29.82
C ILE A 126 -24.03 -9.72 -30.46
N THR A 127 -25.35 -9.89 -30.45
CA THR A 127 -26.05 -10.90 -31.24
C THR A 127 -26.88 -10.18 -32.29
N ILE A 128 -26.63 -10.47 -33.54
CA ILE A 128 -27.41 -9.92 -34.66
C ILE A 128 -28.37 -10.97 -35.23
N THR A 129 -29.53 -10.50 -35.66
CA THR A 129 -30.55 -11.37 -36.31
C THR A 129 -30.93 -10.77 -37.66
N ASN A 130 -30.94 -11.61 -38.72
CA ASN A 130 -31.44 -11.18 -40.03
C ASN A 130 -32.92 -11.43 -40.17
N ASP A 131 -33.51 -11.02 -41.30
CA ASP A 131 -34.94 -11.17 -41.63
C ASP A 131 -35.37 -12.63 -41.97
N GLN A 132 -34.41 -13.56 -42.08
CA GLN A 132 -34.64 -14.99 -42.27
C GLN A 132 -34.57 -15.74 -40.95
N GLY A 133 -34.23 -15.10 -39.81
CA GLY A 133 -34.11 -15.67 -38.48
C GLY A 133 -32.73 -16.25 -38.17
N GLY A 134 -31.77 -16.13 -39.09
CA GLY A 134 -30.36 -16.50 -38.83
C GLY A 134 -29.73 -15.53 -37.84
N THR A 135 -28.80 -16.02 -37.00
CA THR A 135 -28.11 -15.22 -35.97
C THR A 135 -26.60 -15.46 -35.97
N ASP A 136 -25.84 -14.47 -35.55
CA ASP A 136 -24.40 -14.58 -35.32
C ASP A 136 -23.96 -13.62 -34.18
N ASP A 137 -22.87 -13.94 -33.56
CA ASP A 137 -22.33 -13.20 -32.40
C ASP A 137 -20.93 -12.63 -32.68
N ALA A 138 -20.63 -11.48 -32.11
CA ALA A 138 -19.28 -10.97 -32.00
C ALA A 138 -19.00 -10.46 -30.60
N LEU A 139 -17.74 -10.51 -30.20
CA LEU A 139 -17.27 -10.13 -28.87
C LEU A 139 -16.20 -9.05 -28.96
N VAL A 140 -16.18 -8.16 -27.96
CA VAL A 140 -15.07 -7.23 -27.72
C VAL A 140 -14.85 -7.09 -26.21
N THR A 141 -13.62 -6.90 -25.81
CA THR A 141 -13.28 -6.69 -24.41
C THR A 141 -13.06 -5.22 -24.14
N ILE A 142 -13.65 -4.72 -23.05
CA ILE A 142 -13.47 -3.39 -22.50
C ILE A 142 -12.75 -3.53 -21.15
N VAL A 143 -11.75 -2.69 -20.93
CA VAL A 143 -11.05 -2.56 -19.65
C VAL A 143 -11.48 -1.26 -19.02
N VAL A 144 -12.03 -1.34 -17.82
CA VAL A 144 -12.44 -0.17 -17.03
C VAL A 144 -11.42 -0.03 -15.90
N ASN A 145 -10.65 1.04 -15.92
CA ASN A 145 -9.60 1.33 -14.96
C ASN A 145 -10.20 1.88 -13.66
N GLY A 146 -9.77 1.34 -12.53
CA GLY A 146 -10.10 1.83 -11.20
C GLY A 146 -9.03 2.79 -10.67
N ALA A 147 -9.41 3.66 -9.73
CA ALA A 147 -8.45 4.53 -9.07
C ALA A 147 -7.60 3.77 -8.04
N PRO A 148 -6.33 4.16 -7.85
CA PRO A 148 -5.49 3.64 -6.79
C PRO A 148 -6.16 3.72 -5.42
N GLN A 149 -5.99 2.68 -4.60
CA GLN A 149 -6.46 2.64 -3.22
C GLN A 149 -5.30 3.04 -2.30
N LEU A 150 -5.43 4.20 -1.66
CA LEU A 150 -4.40 4.75 -0.79
C LEU A 150 -4.47 4.11 0.60
N ASN A 151 -3.30 3.86 1.17
CA ASN A 151 -3.13 3.40 2.55
C ASN A 151 -1.88 4.06 3.12
N ILE A 152 -2.07 5.17 3.85
CA ILE A 152 -1.00 5.92 4.48
C ILE A 152 -0.89 5.52 5.95
N SER A 153 0.25 4.99 6.35
CA SER A 153 0.62 4.74 7.74
C SER A 153 1.55 5.85 8.22
N MET A 154 1.14 6.61 9.24
CA MET A 154 1.92 7.70 9.80
C MET A 154 1.57 7.95 11.28
N PRO A 155 2.47 8.55 12.08
CA PRO A 155 2.12 9.05 13.40
C PRO A 155 1.20 10.27 13.27
N THR A 156 0.27 10.44 14.18
CA THR A 156 -0.58 11.65 14.26
C THR A 156 0.05 12.75 15.11
N THR A 157 1.00 12.39 15.97
CA THR A 157 1.70 13.31 16.87
C THR A 157 3.11 12.82 17.12
N VAL A 158 4.10 13.69 17.01
CA VAL A 158 5.50 13.44 17.37
C VAL A 158 6.06 14.61 18.21
N ARG A 159 7.23 14.46 18.80
CA ARG A 159 7.95 15.57 19.43
C ARG A 159 8.95 16.17 18.45
N ALA A 160 9.20 17.43 18.57
CA ALA A 160 10.22 18.11 17.76
C ALA A 160 11.56 17.36 17.79
N GLY A 161 12.06 17.01 16.60
CA GLY A 161 13.29 16.25 16.38
C GLY A 161 13.14 14.72 16.50
N ASP A 162 11.94 14.16 16.73
CA ASP A 162 11.69 12.73 16.58
C ASP A 162 11.42 12.39 15.10
N ALA A 163 11.76 11.17 14.67
CA ALA A 163 11.49 10.74 13.31
C ALA A 163 9.98 10.58 13.07
N ALA A 164 9.48 11.10 11.96
CA ALA A 164 8.14 10.88 11.48
C ALA A 164 8.21 10.24 10.08
N LEU A 165 8.02 8.93 10.02
CA LEU A 165 7.95 8.19 8.77
C LEU A 165 6.51 8.22 8.26
N LEU A 166 6.33 8.64 7.02
CA LEU A 166 5.13 8.43 6.23
C LEU A 166 5.37 7.22 5.33
N ASP A 167 4.46 6.25 5.36
CA ASP A 167 4.58 4.99 4.63
C ASP A 167 3.28 4.70 3.89
N ALA A 168 3.34 4.78 2.56
CA ALA A 168 2.26 4.47 1.65
C ALA A 168 2.48 3.16 0.87
N SER A 169 3.47 2.33 1.26
CA SER A 169 3.83 1.09 0.57
C SER A 169 2.70 0.03 0.53
N ALA A 170 1.68 0.20 1.39
CA ALA A 170 0.49 -0.65 1.41
C ALA A 170 -0.62 -0.17 0.43
N SER A 171 -0.40 0.94 -0.28
CA SER A 171 -1.30 1.38 -1.35
C SER A 171 -1.21 0.42 -2.54
N TYR A 172 -2.32 0.25 -3.24
CA TYR A 172 -2.37 -0.67 -4.38
C TYR A 172 -3.33 -0.17 -5.45
N ASP A 173 -3.09 -0.63 -6.66
CA ASP A 173 -4.02 -0.48 -7.77
C ASP A 173 -4.91 -1.74 -7.89
N PRO A 174 -6.24 -1.59 -8.08
CA PRO A 174 -7.15 -2.72 -8.19
C PRO A 174 -6.84 -3.68 -9.35
N GLU A 175 -6.29 -3.17 -10.45
CA GLU A 175 -5.89 -3.94 -11.63
C GLU A 175 -4.43 -4.42 -11.54
N GLY A 176 -3.68 -3.96 -10.53
CA GLY A 176 -2.28 -4.31 -10.30
C GLY A 176 -1.29 -3.48 -11.11
N SER A 177 -1.69 -2.30 -11.56
CA SER A 177 -0.81 -1.34 -12.24
C SER A 177 0.28 -0.82 -11.28
N PRO A 178 1.48 -0.50 -11.77
CA PRO A 178 2.50 0.13 -10.95
C PRO A 178 2.07 1.54 -10.55
N LEU A 179 2.31 1.90 -9.29
CA LEU A 179 1.93 3.19 -8.74
C LEU A 179 3.10 4.19 -8.80
N ASN A 180 2.79 5.45 -9.13
CA ASN A 180 3.69 6.59 -9.04
C ASN A 180 3.24 7.47 -7.87
N PHE A 181 4.13 7.71 -6.93
CA PHE A 181 3.87 8.50 -5.72
C PHE A 181 4.40 9.92 -5.91
N ALA A 182 3.66 10.90 -5.40
CA ALA A 182 4.06 12.30 -5.33
C ALA A 182 3.58 12.87 -4.00
N TRP A 183 4.53 13.13 -3.08
CA TRP A 183 4.29 13.72 -1.79
C TRP A 183 4.54 15.23 -1.86
N ASP A 184 3.57 16.00 -1.43
CA ASP A 184 3.71 17.38 -1.04
C ASP A 184 3.75 17.41 0.49
N LEU A 185 4.88 17.79 1.07
CA LEU A 185 5.13 17.77 2.51
C LEU A 185 4.77 19.07 3.21
N ASN A 186 4.40 20.12 2.45
CA ASN A 186 3.96 21.41 2.95
C ASN A 186 3.01 22.12 2.00
N THR A 187 1.76 21.72 1.98
CA THR A 187 0.71 22.30 1.13
C THR A 187 0.41 23.79 1.38
N LEU A 188 1.17 24.45 2.22
CA LEU A 188 1.07 25.89 2.48
C LEU A 188 2.14 26.72 1.76
N GLU A 189 3.11 26.07 1.13
CA GLU A 189 4.23 26.69 0.42
C GLU A 189 4.16 26.38 -1.08
N ASP A 190 4.05 27.40 -1.88
CA ASP A 190 4.12 27.32 -3.35
C ASP A 190 5.60 27.39 -3.76
N SER A 191 6.21 26.22 -3.93
CA SER A 191 7.65 26.08 -4.15
C SER A 191 8.05 26.28 -5.62
N ASP A 192 7.14 26.05 -6.56
CA ASP A 192 7.37 26.24 -7.99
C ASP A 192 6.86 27.59 -8.53
N GLY A 193 6.03 28.31 -7.75
CA GLY A 193 5.54 29.65 -8.05
C GLY A 193 4.42 29.70 -9.08
N ASP A 194 3.70 28.60 -9.27
CA ASP A 194 2.57 28.52 -10.21
C ASP A 194 1.25 29.07 -9.64
N GLY A 195 1.20 29.31 -8.33
CA GLY A 195 0.07 29.84 -7.58
C GLY A 195 -0.81 28.78 -6.92
N ASP A 196 -0.43 27.51 -6.99
CA ASP A 196 -1.10 26.40 -6.33
C ASP A 196 -0.14 25.63 -5.41
N PRO A 197 -0.08 25.96 -4.12
CA PRO A 197 0.86 25.32 -3.17
C PRO A 197 0.51 23.85 -2.86
N SER A 198 -0.56 23.29 -3.43
CA SER A 198 -0.99 21.92 -3.15
C SER A 198 -0.51 20.90 -4.18
N ASN A 199 0.24 21.33 -5.18
CA ASN A 199 0.68 20.50 -6.30
C ASN A 199 2.21 20.34 -6.41
N ASP A 200 2.97 20.79 -5.41
CA ASP A 200 4.43 20.84 -5.37
C ASP A 200 5.05 19.55 -4.79
N PRO A 201 5.44 18.55 -5.60
CA PRO A 201 5.94 17.30 -5.05
C PRO A 201 7.36 17.44 -4.50
N ASP A 202 7.53 17.16 -3.20
CA ASP A 202 8.83 17.12 -2.50
C ASP A 202 9.51 15.75 -2.60
N ALA A 203 8.73 14.67 -2.75
CA ALA A 203 9.25 13.31 -2.84
C ALA A 203 8.37 12.41 -3.70
N THR A 204 8.98 11.36 -4.28
CA THR A 204 8.31 10.41 -5.19
C THR A 204 8.50 8.94 -4.79
N THR A 205 8.91 8.70 -3.55
CA THR A 205 9.12 7.35 -3.01
C THR A 205 7.87 6.86 -2.27
N GLU A 206 7.72 5.56 -2.12
CA GLU A 206 6.62 4.96 -1.33
C GLU A 206 6.65 5.38 0.14
N THR A 207 7.83 5.75 0.65
CA THR A 207 8.04 6.17 2.02
C THR A 207 8.84 7.45 2.07
N VAL A 208 8.54 8.34 3.03
CA VAL A 208 9.25 9.59 3.23
C VAL A 208 9.38 9.91 4.72
N LEU A 209 10.51 10.53 5.10
CA LEU A 209 10.72 11.07 6.44
C LEU A 209 10.44 12.57 6.43
N LEU A 210 9.51 13.01 7.30
CA LEU A 210 9.21 14.41 7.51
C LEU A 210 10.29 15.10 8.38
N ASP A 211 10.59 16.36 8.07
CA ASP A 211 11.35 17.23 8.98
C ASP A 211 10.45 17.69 10.14
N THR A 212 10.79 17.24 11.33
CA THR A 212 10.10 17.58 12.58
C THR A 212 10.94 18.49 13.48
N SER A 213 11.93 19.19 12.95
CA SER A 213 12.84 20.05 13.72
C SER A 213 12.12 21.19 14.45
N SER A 214 11.01 21.67 13.92
CA SER A 214 10.17 22.73 14.47
C SER A 214 8.84 22.19 14.98
N SER A 215 8.34 22.77 16.10
CA SER A 215 7.00 22.42 16.60
C SER A 215 5.91 23.19 15.86
N GLY A 216 4.77 22.55 15.66
CA GLY A 216 3.62 23.11 14.95
C GLY A 216 2.84 22.01 14.24
N TYR A 217 1.91 22.41 13.36
CA TYR A 217 1.21 21.50 12.48
C TYR A 217 1.88 21.49 11.11
N ILE A 218 2.05 20.31 10.57
CA ILE A 218 2.50 20.08 9.19
C ILE A 218 1.28 19.56 8.43
N TYR A 219 0.98 20.20 7.30
CA TYR A 219 -0.08 19.82 6.39
C TYR A 219 0.55 19.38 5.08
N GLY A 220 0.20 18.20 4.62
CA GLY A 220 0.70 17.67 3.38
C GLY A 220 -0.33 16.85 2.63
N SER A 221 0.03 16.39 1.45
CA SER A 221 -0.78 15.52 0.64
C SER A 221 0.06 14.42 -0.04
N LEU A 222 -0.59 13.31 -0.35
CA LEU A 222 -0.07 12.27 -1.22
C LEU A 222 -0.97 12.19 -2.45
N ARG A 223 -0.38 12.35 -3.61
CA ARG A 223 -0.99 12.06 -4.91
C ARG A 223 -0.39 10.77 -5.45
N VAL A 224 -1.23 9.83 -5.86
CA VAL A 224 -0.79 8.57 -6.47
C VAL A 224 -1.49 8.40 -7.82
N ASP A 225 -0.71 8.07 -8.82
CA ASP A 225 -1.10 7.88 -10.22
C ASP A 225 -0.79 6.45 -10.65
N ASP A 226 -1.71 5.78 -11.35
CA ASP A 226 -1.59 4.39 -11.82
C ASP A 226 -0.93 4.26 -13.20
N GLY A 227 -0.60 5.38 -13.85
CA GLY A 227 -0.10 5.42 -15.22
C GLY A 227 -1.14 5.09 -16.30
N ALA A 228 -2.38 4.71 -15.91
CA ALA A 228 -3.48 4.42 -16.81
C ALA A 228 -4.51 5.56 -16.87
N GLY A 229 -4.28 6.63 -16.09
CA GLY A 229 -5.04 7.88 -16.11
C GLY A 229 -5.90 8.12 -14.89
N ALA A 230 -5.99 7.18 -13.95
CA ALA A 230 -6.65 7.42 -12.68
C ALA A 230 -5.66 7.91 -11.61
N VAL A 231 -6.14 8.79 -10.74
CA VAL A 231 -5.36 9.42 -9.68
C VAL A 231 -6.16 9.39 -8.39
N ALA A 232 -5.48 9.08 -7.30
CA ALA A 232 -6.02 9.25 -5.95
C ALA A 232 -5.19 10.27 -5.18
N VAL A 233 -5.84 11.07 -4.32
CA VAL A 233 -5.19 12.09 -3.48
C VAL A 233 -5.72 11.96 -2.06
N GLU A 234 -4.81 11.96 -1.09
CA GLU A 234 -5.15 11.97 0.32
C GLU A 234 -4.28 13.00 1.05
N SER A 235 -4.93 13.86 1.86
CA SER A 235 -4.26 14.87 2.68
C SER A 235 -3.98 14.32 4.06
N PHE A 236 -2.89 14.77 4.68
CA PHE A 236 -2.53 14.40 6.04
C PHE A 236 -2.18 15.62 6.89
N GLU A 237 -2.28 15.44 8.21
CA GLU A 237 -1.88 16.41 9.21
C GLU A 237 -1.03 15.72 10.28
N LEU A 238 0.11 16.33 10.63
CA LEU A 238 0.97 15.88 11.72
C LEU A 238 1.13 17.00 12.75
N ASN A 239 0.86 16.69 14.00
CA ASN A 239 1.13 17.59 15.13
C ASN A 239 2.53 17.34 15.70
N VAL A 240 3.43 18.30 15.53
CA VAL A 240 4.77 18.29 16.12
C VAL A 240 4.77 19.09 17.42
N THR A 241 4.82 18.40 18.55
CA THR A 241 4.81 19.00 19.88
C THR A 241 6.20 19.46 20.31
N THR A 242 6.25 20.44 21.21
CA THR A 242 7.51 20.92 21.77
C THR A 242 8.22 19.83 22.57
N ARG A 243 9.56 19.83 22.52
CA ARG A 243 10.39 18.96 23.37
C ARG A 243 10.84 19.75 24.60
N THR A 244 10.52 19.21 25.78
CA THR A 244 10.96 19.79 27.04
C THR A 244 12.13 18.98 27.58
N PHE A 245 13.25 19.65 27.88
CA PHE A 245 14.40 19.01 28.49
C PHE A 245 14.49 19.44 29.97
N ARG A 246 14.73 18.47 30.85
CA ARG A 246 15.10 18.72 32.20
C ARG A 246 16.63 18.74 32.26
N VAL A 247 17.22 19.92 32.49
CA VAL A 247 18.66 20.06 32.70
C VAL A 247 18.91 19.97 34.20
N THR A 248 19.70 18.99 34.63
CA THR A 248 20.14 18.85 36.00
C THR A 248 21.62 19.17 36.04
N TRP A 249 21.97 20.22 36.77
CA TRP A 249 23.34 20.57 37.01
C TRP A 249 23.86 19.77 38.19
N ILE A 250 24.97 19.05 37.99
CA ILE A 250 25.71 18.40 39.07
C ILE A 250 26.86 19.29 39.39
N THR A 251 26.94 19.76 40.65
CA THR A 251 28.09 20.49 41.16
C THR A 251 28.92 19.56 42.03
N GLU A 252 30.18 19.48 41.72
CA GLU A 252 31.14 18.72 42.51
C GLU A 252 32.09 19.71 43.21
N THR A 253 32.41 19.45 44.48
CA THR A 253 33.44 20.19 45.22
C THR A 253 34.75 19.42 45.01
N TYR A 254 35.72 20.15 44.52
CA TYR A 254 37.06 19.64 44.32
C TYR A 254 38.00 20.33 45.28
N GLU A 255 38.65 19.57 46.19
CA GLU A 255 39.58 20.09 47.19
C GLU A 255 40.98 19.56 46.90
N VAL A 256 41.94 20.46 46.88
CA VAL A 256 43.35 20.16 46.78
C VAL A 256 44.09 20.91 47.89
N SER A 257 44.96 20.19 48.62
CA SER A 257 45.82 20.75 49.61
C SER A 257 47.28 20.55 49.23
N TRP A 258 48.08 21.52 49.50
CA TRP A 258 49.52 21.47 49.34
C TRP A 258 50.12 21.84 50.69
N ASP A 259 51.15 21.11 51.09
CA ASP A 259 51.90 21.34 52.30
C ASP A 259 53.42 21.41 51.92
N GLU A 260 53.92 22.62 51.85
CA GLU A 260 55.27 22.91 51.35
C GLU A 260 56.00 23.87 52.30
N TYR A 261 57.29 23.62 52.52
CA TYR A 261 58.16 24.50 53.25
C TYR A 261 58.91 25.38 52.26
N LEU A 262 58.91 26.70 52.51
CA LEU A 262 59.58 27.69 51.66
C LEU A 262 60.63 28.46 52.45
N ASP A 263 61.88 28.47 51.94
CA ASP A 263 62.94 29.36 52.48
C ASP A 263 62.77 30.83 52.05
N GLN A 264 63.44 31.68 52.72
CA GLN A 264 63.37 33.12 52.40
C GLN A 264 63.77 33.41 50.95
N GLY A 265 62.82 33.96 50.18
CA GLY A 265 63.01 34.31 48.79
C GLY A 265 62.55 33.21 47.82
N ASP A 266 62.07 32.08 48.31
CA ASP A 266 61.51 31.04 47.49
C ASP A 266 60.07 31.41 47.04
N SER A 267 59.64 30.79 45.98
CA SER A 267 58.29 30.85 45.47
C SER A 267 57.79 29.48 45.18
N TRP A 268 56.52 29.23 45.46
CA TRP A 268 55.83 27.97 45.13
C TRP A 268 54.70 28.30 44.14
N SER A 269 54.42 27.34 43.24
CA SER A 269 53.27 27.38 42.37
C SER A 269 52.63 26.00 42.22
N GLY A 270 51.34 25.93 42.40
CA GLY A 270 50.57 24.71 42.21
C GLY A 270 49.45 24.93 41.18
N ASN A 271 49.17 23.92 40.39
CA ASN A 271 48.05 23.95 39.46
C ASN A 271 46.97 23.00 39.95
N MET A 272 45.74 23.51 39.93
CA MET A 272 44.54 22.75 40.17
C MET A 272 43.71 22.71 38.89
N THR A 273 43.42 21.50 38.40
CA THR A 273 42.54 21.31 37.24
C THR A 273 41.21 20.68 37.71
N PRO A 274 40.15 21.45 37.83
CA PRO A 274 38.86 20.96 38.28
C PRO A 274 38.17 20.22 37.13
N GLY A 275 38.45 18.92 36.94
CA GLY A 275 37.80 18.08 35.94
C GLY A 275 38.06 18.45 34.46
N ASP A 276 37.83 17.50 33.57
CA ASP A 276 38.05 17.68 32.11
C ASP A 276 36.93 18.44 31.40
N ILE A 277 35.73 18.49 31.98
CA ILE A 277 34.54 19.10 31.38
C ILE A 277 33.76 19.79 32.48
N GLY A 278 33.85 21.11 32.54
CA GLY A 278 33.09 21.85 33.52
C GLY A 278 33.34 23.35 33.51
N ARG A 279 32.49 24.05 34.22
CA ARG A 279 32.61 25.49 34.46
C ARG A 279 32.81 25.69 35.95
N VAL A 280 33.87 26.38 36.35
CA VAL A 280 34.07 26.80 37.74
C VAL A 280 32.99 27.81 38.14
N LEU A 281 32.16 27.44 39.11
CA LEU A 281 31.10 28.32 39.64
C LEU A 281 31.55 29.17 40.79
N SER A 282 32.42 28.64 41.66
CA SER A 282 33.00 29.35 42.76
C SER A 282 34.35 28.76 43.11
N PHE A 283 35.17 29.54 43.74
CA PHE A 283 36.51 29.19 44.17
C PHE A 283 36.75 29.76 45.58
N ASN A 284 37.33 28.95 46.44
CA ASN A 284 37.79 29.36 47.77
C ASN A 284 39.23 28.89 47.99
N ALA A 285 40.15 29.78 48.30
CA ALA A 285 41.51 29.46 48.65
C ALA A 285 41.79 29.89 50.08
N VAL A 286 42.34 29.02 50.88
CA VAL A 286 42.77 29.32 52.23
C VAL A 286 44.29 29.06 52.31
N LEU A 287 45.03 30.06 52.74
CA LEU A 287 46.46 29.93 53.04
C LEU A 287 46.60 29.90 54.54
N GLU A 288 47.04 28.78 55.10
CA GLU A 288 47.40 28.69 56.50
C GLU A 288 48.94 28.69 56.62
N LEU A 289 49.45 29.52 57.48
CA LEU A 289 50.87 29.66 57.70
C LEU A 289 51.22 29.32 59.16
N ASP A 290 52.10 28.35 59.33
CA ASP A 290 52.69 28.14 60.65
C ASP A 290 53.72 29.26 60.96
N GLN A 291 53.48 30.03 62.01
CA GLN A 291 54.35 31.10 62.40
C GLN A 291 55.60 30.58 63.13
N ASP A 292 56.74 30.72 62.47
CA ASP A 292 58.00 30.58 63.18
C ASP A 292 58.31 31.87 63.95
N VAL A 293 58.82 31.75 65.16
CA VAL A 293 58.83 32.79 66.21
C VAL A 293 60.06 33.72 66.13
N ALA A 294 60.50 34.13 64.98
CA ALA A 294 61.59 35.14 64.88
C ALA A 294 61.39 36.09 63.69
N PRO A 295 61.55 37.46 63.88
CA PRO A 295 61.49 38.38 62.78
C PRO A 295 62.73 38.28 61.89
N PRO A 296 62.69 38.61 60.60
CA PRO A 296 61.84 39.60 59.94
C PRO A 296 60.59 39.08 59.28
N HIS A 297 59.55 39.90 59.22
CA HIS A 297 58.23 39.57 58.70
C HIS A 297 58.28 39.11 57.23
N ASP A 298 57.85 37.92 56.96
CA ASP A 298 57.70 37.42 55.62
C ASP A 298 56.45 37.98 54.94
N ASN A 299 56.63 38.53 53.78
CA ASN A 299 55.51 39.02 52.96
C ASN A 299 55.08 37.91 51.97
N LEU A 300 54.03 37.22 52.31
CA LEU A 300 53.47 36.18 51.45
C LEU A 300 52.40 36.84 50.58
N THR A 301 52.47 36.51 49.29
CA THR A 301 51.50 36.95 48.32
C THR A 301 50.87 35.74 47.68
N LEU A 302 49.54 35.58 47.85
CA LEU A 302 48.75 34.59 47.09
C LEU A 302 48.27 35.21 45.80
N SER A 303 48.67 34.63 44.67
CA SER A 303 48.18 35.04 43.33
C SER A 303 47.44 33.88 42.71
N LEU A 304 46.22 34.16 42.25
CA LEU A 304 45.39 33.22 41.52
C LEU A 304 45.27 33.63 40.06
N ASN A 305 45.65 32.76 39.13
CA ASN A 305 45.41 32.91 37.71
C ASN A 305 44.42 31.86 37.25
N ILE A 306 43.28 32.29 36.66
CA ILE A 306 42.31 31.42 35.98
C ILE A 306 42.62 31.51 34.48
N VAL A 307 42.98 30.40 33.87
CA VAL A 307 43.33 30.31 32.46
C VAL A 307 42.16 29.68 31.71
#